data_6b2d47131dce023dce7f1f2aed795da5
#
_entry.id   6b2d47131dce023dce7f1f2aed795da5
#
_cell.length_a   1.000
_cell.length_b   1.000
_cell.length_c   1.000
_cell.angle_alpha   90.00
_cell.angle_beta   90.00
_cell.angle_gamma   90.00
#
_symmetry.space_group_name_H-M   'P 1'
#
loop_
_entity.id
_entity.type
_entity.pdbx_description
1 polymer ?
#
loop_
_entity_poly.entity_id
_entity_poly.type
_entity_poly.pdbx_seq_one_letter_code
_entity_poly.pdbx_strand_id
1 'polypeptide(L)'
;QHAAHEKVLYEKTMARLANKDFTSQRISPPIVMTLDARECEMLEKYRPQIEQFGYEVEHFGGKEYMISAIPDNLFNIDMKDLFIEMLDDFSNATGRQTPDIITEKVASMSCKAAVKGNDKLTLPEINKLIDELLSLDNPYNCPHGRPTIISMSKYEIEKKFKRIV
;
A
#
# COMPACT_ATOMS: atom_id res chain seq x y z
N GLN A 1 0.36 -14.46 8.54
CA GLN A 1 1.22 -13.25 8.66
C GLN A 1 0.99 -12.26 7.52
N HIS A 2 0.83 -12.71 6.24
CA HIS A 2 0.65 -11.82 5.07
C HIS A 2 -0.55 -10.87 5.25
N ALA A 3 -1.76 -11.40 5.47
CA ALA A 3 -2.97 -10.60 5.62
C ALA A 3 -2.91 -9.62 6.81
N ALA A 4 -2.26 -10.03 7.92
CA ALA A 4 -2.08 -9.17 9.07
C ALA A 4 -1.13 -7.99 8.77
N HIS A 5 0.00 -8.26 8.11
CA HIS A 5 0.95 -7.22 7.73
C HIS A 5 0.37 -6.26 6.69
N GLU A 6 -0.36 -6.80 5.70
CA GLU A 6 -1.11 -6.03 4.72
C GLU A 6 -2.11 -5.06 5.39
N LYS A 7 -2.88 -5.56 6.38
CA LYS A 7 -3.84 -4.75 7.15
C LYS A 7 -3.15 -3.62 7.89
N VAL A 8 -2.08 -3.91 8.61
CA VAL A 8 -1.33 -2.90 9.38
C VAL A 8 -0.74 -1.82 8.46
N LEU A 9 -0.12 -2.22 7.34
CA LEU A 9 0.44 -1.27 6.37
C LEU A 9 -0.64 -0.39 5.75
N TYR A 10 -1.77 -0.99 5.35
CA TYR A 10 -2.90 -0.26 4.80
C TYR A 10 -3.43 0.79 5.77
N GLU A 11 -3.75 0.41 7.01
CA GLU A 11 -4.31 1.35 7.99
C GLU A 11 -3.34 2.50 8.33
N LYS A 12 -2.04 2.19 8.46
CA LYS A 12 -1.02 3.22 8.66
C LYS A 12 -0.97 4.22 7.50
N THR A 13 -1.04 3.72 6.27
CA THR A 13 -1.01 4.58 5.08
C THR A 13 -2.29 5.40 4.96
N MET A 14 -3.45 4.79 5.23
CA MET A 14 -4.74 5.50 5.21
C MET A 14 -4.85 6.57 6.28
N ALA A 15 -4.35 6.31 7.49
CA ALA A 15 -4.31 7.32 8.57
C ALA A 15 -3.45 8.53 8.17
N ARG A 16 -2.34 8.31 7.49
CA ARG A 16 -1.48 9.40 6.97
C ARG A 16 -2.15 10.18 5.84
N LEU A 17 -2.85 9.47 4.91
CA LEU A 17 -3.67 10.11 3.87
C LEU A 17 -4.71 11.05 4.50
N ALA A 18 -5.44 10.57 5.51
CA ALA A 18 -6.46 11.36 6.18
C ALA A 18 -5.90 12.60 6.89
N ASN A 19 -4.72 12.46 7.49
CA ASN A 19 -4.03 13.55 8.22
C ASN A 19 -3.24 14.48 7.29
N LYS A 20 -3.15 14.20 5.99
CA LYS A 20 -2.28 14.88 5.02
C LYS A 20 -0.80 14.89 5.45
N ASP A 21 -0.39 13.87 6.18
CA ASP A 21 0.93 13.75 6.81
C ASP A 21 1.83 12.83 5.97
N PHE A 22 1.99 13.21 4.68
CA PHE A 22 2.99 12.57 3.83
C PHE A 22 4.30 13.31 3.95
N THR A 23 5.29 12.58 4.43
CA THR A 23 6.68 12.99 4.31
C THR A 23 7.26 12.38 3.05
N SER A 24 7.98 13.20 2.30
CA SER A 24 8.68 12.78 1.10
C SER A 24 10.10 12.37 1.46
N GLN A 25 10.54 11.25 0.95
CA GLN A 25 11.93 10.84 1.01
C GLN A 25 12.63 11.16 -0.30
N ARG A 26 13.65 12.02 -0.26
CA ARG A 26 14.50 12.26 -1.43
C ARG A 26 15.30 11.02 -1.77
N ILE A 27 15.37 10.73 -3.07
CA ILE A 27 16.12 9.60 -3.62
C ILE A 27 17.32 10.06 -4.42
N SER A 28 18.42 9.31 -4.31
CA SER A 28 19.64 9.58 -5.07
C SER A 28 20.27 8.24 -5.52
N PRO A 29 20.45 8.03 -6.81
CA PRO A 29 20.07 8.93 -7.93
C PRO A 29 18.56 9.04 -8.10
N PRO A 30 18.05 10.13 -8.68
CA PRO A 30 16.63 10.26 -9.01
C PRO A 30 16.23 9.23 -10.07
N ILE A 31 14.95 8.88 -10.09
CA ILE A 31 14.40 7.98 -11.11
C ILE A 31 14.03 8.81 -12.33
N VAL A 32 14.62 8.49 -13.47
CA VAL A 32 14.23 9.09 -14.76
C VAL A 32 13.40 8.08 -15.54
N MET A 33 12.28 8.54 -16.09
CA MET A 33 11.36 7.72 -16.88
C MET A 33 10.82 8.48 -18.07
N THR A 34 10.53 7.73 -19.14
CA THR A 34 9.84 8.24 -20.31
C THR A 34 8.36 7.91 -20.16
N LEU A 35 7.50 8.91 -20.22
CA LEU A 35 6.06 8.75 -20.18
C LEU A 35 5.47 8.82 -21.59
N ASP A 36 4.43 8.04 -21.84
CA ASP A 36 3.66 8.19 -23.06
C ASP A 36 2.71 9.42 -22.99
N ALA A 37 2.00 9.70 -24.09
CA ALA A 37 1.12 10.88 -24.15
C ALA A 37 -0.03 10.82 -23.14
N ARG A 38 -0.55 9.60 -22.86
CA ARG A 38 -1.64 9.37 -21.94
C ARG A 38 -1.17 9.48 -20.49
N GLU A 39 -0.03 8.89 -20.18
CA GLU A 39 0.61 9.01 -18.87
C GLU A 39 0.96 10.45 -18.53
N CYS A 40 1.48 11.24 -19.51
CA CYS A 40 1.73 12.67 -19.35
C CYS A 40 0.44 13.44 -19.03
N GLU A 41 -0.64 13.17 -19.74
CA GLU A 41 -1.94 13.80 -19.49
C GLU A 41 -2.44 13.48 -18.07
N MET A 42 -2.33 12.22 -17.64
CA MET A 42 -2.74 11.79 -16.29
C MET A 42 -1.86 12.44 -15.21
N LEU A 43 -0.55 12.50 -15.43
CA LEU A 43 0.37 13.17 -14.52
C LEU A 43 -0.02 14.63 -14.31
N GLU A 44 -0.22 15.39 -15.40
CA GLU A 44 -0.57 16.82 -15.30
C GLU A 44 -1.95 17.03 -14.65
N LYS A 45 -2.93 16.18 -14.99
CA LYS A 45 -4.28 16.25 -14.44
C LYS A 45 -4.31 15.96 -12.93
N TYR A 46 -3.53 14.98 -12.47
CA TYR A 46 -3.52 14.52 -11.08
C TYR A 46 -2.28 14.94 -10.30
N ARG A 47 -1.47 15.86 -10.85
CA ARG A 47 -0.24 16.38 -10.22
C ARG A 47 -0.43 16.79 -8.75
N PRO A 48 -1.44 17.58 -8.37
CA PRO A 48 -1.62 17.97 -6.96
C PRO A 48 -1.82 16.79 -6.01
N GLN A 49 -2.52 15.74 -6.47
CA GLN A 49 -2.75 14.54 -5.67
C GLN A 49 -1.50 13.68 -5.56
N ILE A 50 -0.74 13.56 -6.65
CA ILE A 50 0.54 12.85 -6.71
C ILE A 50 1.55 13.52 -5.77
N GLU A 51 1.66 14.84 -5.80
CA GLU A 51 2.51 15.62 -4.91
C GLU A 51 2.05 15.54 -3.44
N GLN A 52 0.74 15.60 -3.21
CA GLN A 52 0.17 15.40 -1.88
C GLN A 52 0.48 14.00 -1.33
N PHE A 53 0.59 12.99 -2.20
CA PHE A 53 0.98 11.63 -1.82
C PHE A 53 2.48 11.49 -1.51
N GLY A 54 3.27 12.53 -1.78
CA GLY A 54 4.69 12.59 -1.43
C GLY A 54 5.66 12.36 -2.58
N TYR A 55 5.19 12.32 -3.82
CA TYR A 55 6.07 12.34 -4.99
C TYR A 55 6.50 13.76 -5.34
N GLU A 56 7.78 13.95 -5.65
CA GLU A 56 8.27 15.16 -6.32
C GLU A 56 8.65 14.78 -7.75
N VAL A 57 7.89 15.29 -8.73
CA VAL A 57 8.04 14.94 -10.14
C VAL A 57 8.28 16.19 -10.96
N GLU A 58 9.40 16.23 -11.70
CA GLU A 58 9.79 17.33 -12.56
C GLU A 58 9.91 16.88 -14.01
N HIS A 59 9.58 17.79 -14.93
CA HIS A 59 9.79 17.55 -16.35
C HIS A 59 11.29 17.66 -16.66
N PHE A 60 11.85 16.61 -17.27
CA PHE A 60 13.30 16.53 -17.54
C PHE A 60 13.67 16.83 -19.00
N GLY A 61 12.68 16.94 -19.87
CA GLY A 61 12.82 17.28 -21.28
C GLY A 61 12.11 16.27 -22.20
N GLY A 62 11.51 16.77 -23.30
CA GLY A 62 10.76 15.92 -24.22
C GLY A 62 9.62 15.18 -23.52
N LYS A 63 9.69 13.85 -23.47
CA LYS A 63 8.75 12.97 -22.75
C LYS A 63 9.34 12.40 -21.45
N GLU A 64 10.49 12.92 -21.03
CA GLU A 64 11.16 12.42 -19.84
C GLU A 64 10.75 13.22 -18.61
N TYR A 65 10.52 12.51 -17.52
CA TYR A 65 10.21 13.03 -16.21
C TYR A 65 11.17 12.44 -15.18
N MET A 66 11.48 13.23 -14.18
CA MET A 66 12.38 12.86 -13.11
C MET A 66 11.62 12.86 -11.78
N ILE A 67 11.69 11.75 -11.06
CA ILE A 67 11.20 11.65 -9.67
C ILE A 67 12.39 11.86 -8.75
N SER A 68 12.39 12.94 -8.00
CA SER A 68 13.44 13.31 -7.04
C SER A 68 13.09 12.94 -5.60
N ALA A 69 11.80 12.77 -5.30
CA ALA A 69 11.34 12.28 -4.02
C ALA A 69 10.12 11.36 -4.16
N ILE A 70 9.99 10.45 -3.23
CA ILE A 70 8.93 9.44 -3.16
C ILE A 70 8.29 9.46 -1.76
N PRO A 71 7.06 8.98 -1.60
CA PRO A 71 6.46 8.80 -0.28
C PRO A 71 7.37 7.98 0.63
N ASP A 72 7.57 8.42 1.86
CA ASP A 72 8.25 7.62 2.86
C ASP A 72 7.40 6.40 3.25
N ASN A 73 8.04 5.33 3.76
CA ASN A 73 7.38 4.09 4.23
C ASN A 73 6.74 3.18 3.19
N LEU A 74 7.10 3.30 1.93
CA LEU A 74 6.76 2.33 0.89
C LEU A 74 7.91 1.34 0.70
N PHE A 75 8.24 0.60 1.75
CA PHE A 75 9.36 -0.34 1.76
C PHE A 75 9.12 -1.51 0.79
N ASN A 76 10.19 -1.91 0.10
CA ASN A 76 10.24 -3.07 -0.79
C ASN A 76 9.33 -3.00 -2.04
N ILE A 77 8.91 -1.81 -2.44
CA ILE A 77 8.15 -1.62 -3.68
C ILE A 77 9.05 -0.94 -4.70
N ASP A 78 9.01 -1.41 -5.94
CA ASP A 78 9.60 -0.68 -7.05
C ASP A 78 8.80 0.60 -7.28
N MET A 79 9.42 1.75 -6.97
CA MET A 79 8.75 3.05 -6.99
C MET A 79 8.42 3.51 -8.41
N LYS A 80 9.20 3.08 -9.40
CA LYS A 80 8.94 3.37 -10.81
C LYS A 80 7.71 2.61 -11.30
N ASP A 81 7.68 1.31 -11.06
CA ASP A 81 6.55 0.47 -11.45
C ASP A 81 5.26 0.94 -10.78
N LEU A 82 5.36 1.26 -9.48
CA LEU A 82 4.22 1.79 -8.73
C LEU A 82 3.69 3.10 -9.32
N PHE A 83 4.58 4.04 -9.67
CA PHE A 83 4.20 5.31 -10.23
C PHE A 83 3.48 5.13 -11.58
N ILE A 84 4.01 4.28 -12.45
CA ILE A 84 3.38 3.95 -13.74
C ILE A 84 2.02 3.29 -13.54
N GLU A 85 1.93 2.26 -12.68
CA GLU A 85 0.64 1.61 -12.37
C GLU A 85 -0.40 2.62 -11.84
N MET A 86 0.02 3.61 -11.07
CA MET A 86 -0.86 4.66 -10.56
C MET A 86 -1.39 5.56 -11.69
N LEU A 87 -0.54 5.96 -12.64
CA LEU A 87 -0.96 6.74 -13.82
C LEU A 87 -1.92 5.94 -14.71
N ASP A 88 -1.66 4.66 -14.90
CA ASP A 88 -2.54 3.75 -15.65
C ASP A 88 -3.92 3.63 -15.00
N ASP A 89 -3.98 3.49 -13.67
CA ASP A 89 -5.24 3.42 -12.93
C ASP A 89 -6.04 4.73 -13.05
N PHE A 90 -5.37 5.88 -12.98
CA PHE A 90 -6.02 7.18 -13.22
C PHE A 90 -6.61 7.26 -14.64
N SER A 91 -5.96 6.67 -15.61
CA SER A 91 -6.42 6.67 -17.00
C SER A 91 -7.63 5.75 -17.23
N ASN A 92 -7.77 4.69 -16.44
CA ASN A 92 -8.85 3.70 -16.55
C ASN A 92 -10.06 4.05 -15.66
N ALA A 93 -9.94 5.07 -14.82
CA ALA A 93 -10.96 5.47 -13.84
C ALA A 93 -12.06 6.34 -14.46
N THR A 94 -12.84 5.78 -15.35
CA THR A 94 -14.03 6.45 -15.89
C THR A 94 -15.12 6.55 -14.81
N GLY A 95 -15.40 7.79 -14.36
CA GLY A 95 -16.50 8.06 -13.41
C GLY A 95 -16.20 7.81 -11.94
N ARG A 96 -14.99 7.38 -11.57
CA ARG A 96 -14.57 7.25 -10.17
C ARG A 96 -13.99 8.57 -9.64
N GLN A 97 -14.16 8.80 -8.35
CA GLN A 97 -13.52 9.94 -7.70
C GLN A 97 -12.05 9.63 -7.40
N THR A 98 -11.20 10.65 -7.46
CA THR A 98 -9.76 10.53 -7.18
C THR A 98 -9.45 9.86 -5.83
N PRO A 99 -10.18 10.15 -4.72
CA PRO A 99 -9.97 9.48 -3.44
C PRO A 99 -10.14 7.95 -3.50
N ASP A 100 -11.11 7.45 -4.27
CA ASP A 100 -11.36 6.00 -4.38
C ASP A 100 -10.21 5.30 -5.09
N ILE A 101 -9.68 5.93 -6.14
CA ILE A 101 -8.53 5.40 -6.90
C ILE A 101 -7.29 5.32 -6.00
N ILE A 102 -7.03 6.38 -5.24
CA ILE A 102 -5.90 6.41 -4.30
C ILE A 102 -6.07 5.33 -3.24
N THR A 103 -7.27 5.17 -2.70
CA THR A 103 -7.57 4.15 -1.69
C THR A 103 -7.35 2.74 -2.22
N GLU A 104 -7.83 2.43 -3.42
CA GLU A 104 -7.61 1.13 -4.06
C GLU A 104 -6.12 0.89 -4.33
N LYS A 105 -5.38 1.92 -4.75
CA LYS A 105 -3.94 1.79 -5.00
C LYS A 105 -3.17 1.57 -3.70
N VAL A 106 -3.50 2.29 -2.63
CA VAL A 106 -2.91 2.08 -1.30
C VAL A 106 -3.14 0.64 -0.82
N ALA A 107 -4.34 0.09 -1.02
CA ALA A 107 -4.63 -1.31 -0.72
C ALA A 107 -3.71 -2.27 -1.50
N SER A 108 -3.58 -2.05 -2.82
CA SER A 108 -2.71 -2.86 -3.68
C SER A 108 -1.23 -2.76 -3.26
N MET A 109 -0.77 -1.56 -2.91
CA MET A 109 0.60 -1.33 -2.43
C MET A 109 0.87 -2.04 -1.11
N SER A 110 -0.04 -1.94 -0.15
CA SER A 110 0.06 -2.62 1.13
C SER A 110 0.19 -4.14 0.96
N CYS A 111 -0.52 -4.69 -0.02
CA CYS A 111 -0.42 -6.10 -0.37
C CYS A 111 0.96 -6.47 -0.95
N LYS A 112 1.49 -5.64 -1.85
CA LYS A 112 2.82 -5.86 -2.46
C LYS A 112 3.95 -5.73 -1.45
N ALA A 113 3.84 -4.80 -0.50
CA ALA A 113 4.84 -4.55 0.54
C ALA A 113 4.76 -5.52 1.74
N ALA A 114 3.65 -6.24 1.89
CA ALA A 114 3.48 -7.16 3.00
C ALA A 114 4.41 -8.37 2.89
N VAL A 115 4.89 -8.85 4.05
CA VAL A 115 5.69 -10.08 4.11
C VAL A 115 4.92 -11.25 3.51
N LYS A 116 5.60 -12.01 2.65
CA LYS A 116 5.01 -13.19 1.99
C LYS A 116 4.92 -14.37 2.96
N GLY A 117 4.08 -15.34 2.64
CA GLY A 117 3.84 -16.51 3.51
C GLY A 117 5.09 -17.34 3.81
N ASN A 118 6.12 -17.28 2.95
CA ASN A 118 7.38 -18.01 3.12
C ASN A 118 8.47 -17.20 3.83
N ASP A 119 8.23 -15.92 4.13
CA ASP A 119 9.21 -15.09 4.84
C ASP A 119 9.25 -15.50 6.31
N LYS A 120 10.47 -15.61 6.84
CA LYS A 120 10.68 -15.95 8.25
C LYS A 120 10.72 -14.68 9.08
N LEU A 121 9.72 -14.49 9.94
CA LEU A 121 9.73 -13.44 10.94
C LEU A 121 10.39 -13.94 12.22
N THR A 122 11.16 -13.09 12.87
CA THR A 122 11.68 -13.32 14.22
C THR A 122 10.57 -13.13 15.25
N LEU A 123 10.73 -13.70 16.46
CA LEU A 123 9.76 -13.54 17.54
C LEU A 123 9.45 -12.05 17.88
N PRO A 124 10.44 -11.14 17.95
CA PRO A 124 10.15 -9.72 18.14
C PRO A 124 9.29 -9.12 17.02
N GLU A 125 9.55 -9.47 15.76
CA GLU A 125 8.75 -8.99 14.62
C GLU A 125 7.32 -9.54 14.65
N ILE A 126 7.15 -10.81 15.03
CA ILE A 126 5.83 -11.43 15.21
C ILE A 126 5.04 -10.69 16.31
N ASN A 127 5.64 -10.49 17.48
CA ASN A 127 4.98 -9.80 18.59
C ASN A 127 4.61 -8.37 18.20
N LYS A 128 5.53 -7.62 17.58
CA LYS A 128 5.25 -6.28 17.09
C LYS A 128 4.09 -6.25 16.10
N LEU A 129 4.05 -7.18 15.15
CA LEU A 129 2.96 -7.26 14.18
C LEU A 129 1.61 -7.56 14.86
N ILE A 130 1.60 -8.44 15.86
CA ILE A 130 0.39 -8.76 16.63
C ILE A 130 -0.08 -7.53 17.43
N ASP A 131 0.82 -6.84 18.12
CA ASP A 131 0.50 -5.65 18.90
C ASP A 131 -0.06 -4.54 18.00
N GLU A 132 0.59 -4.28 16.86
CA GLU A 132 0.13 -3.31 15.87
C GLU A 132 -1.24 -3.70 15.29
N LEU A 133 -1.46 -4.97 14.95
CA LEU A 133 -2.74 -5.45 14.43
C LEU A 133 -3.87 -5.27 15.44
N LEU A 134 -3.62 -5.66 16.70
CA LEU A 134 -4.62 -5.57 17.78
C LEU A 134 -4.91 -4.13 18.21
N SER A 135 -4.05 -3.17 17.88
CA SER A 135 -4.29 -1.74 18.12
C SER A 135 -5.21 -1.08 17.09
N LEU A 136 -5.55 -1.77 16.00
CA LEU A 136 -6.43 -1.24 14.95
C LEU A 136 -7.90 -1.32 15.37
N ASP A 137 -8.72 -0.38 14.91
CA ASP A 137 -10.17 -0.36 15.17
C ASP A 137 -10.87 -1.62 14.63
N ASN A 138 -10.42 -2.11 13.49
CA ASN A 138 -10.92 -3.34 12.89
C ASN A 138 -9.75 -4.25 12.46
N PRO A 139 -9.27 -5.14 13.33
CA PRO A 139 -8.15 -6.03 13.03
C PRO A 139 -8.52 -7.32 12.28
N TYR A 140 -9.81 -7.55 11.95
CA TYR A 140 -10.29 -8.88 11.57
C TYR A 140 -10.10 -9.26 10.10
N ASN A 141 -10.02 -8.28 9.21
CA ASN A 141 -9.89 -8.54 7.78
C ASN A 141 -8.90 -7.57 7.12
N CYS A 142 -8.12 -8.06 6.15
CA CYS A 142 -7.30 -7.19 5.30
C CYS A 142 -8.17 -6.42 4.29
N PRO A 143 -7.62 -5.41 3.59
CA PRO A 143 -8.35 -4.63 2.59
C PRO A 143 -8.99 -5.47 1.48
N HIS A 144 -8.43 -6.65 1.18
CA HIS A 144 -8.95 -7.59 0.18
C HIS A 144 -9.95 -8.61 0.78
N GLY A 145 -10.41 -8.41 2.02
CA GLY A 145 -11.40 -9.26 2.69
C GLY A 145 -10.86 -10.57 3.24
N ARG A 146 -9.55 -10.83 3.17
CA ARG A 146 -8.97 -12.05 3.77
C ARG A 146 -8.94 -11.92 5.30
N PRO A 147 -9.32 -12.96 6.05
CA PRO A 147 -9.28 -12.93 7.50
C PRO A 147 -7.83 -12.80 8.00
N THR A 148 -7.62 -11.91 8.95
CA THR A 148 -6.37 -11.74 9.69
C THR A 148 -6.40 -12.49 11.01
N ILE A 149 -7.57 -12.54 11.64
CA ILE A 149 -7.85 -13.22 12.90
C ILE A 149 -9.06 -14.13 12.69
N ILE A 150 -8.92 -15.37 13.11
CA ILE A 150 -10.02 -16.33 13.22
C ILE A 150 -10.17 -16.75 14.68
N SER A 151 -11.40 -16.96 15.13
CA SER A 151 -11.69 -17.49 16.46
C SER A 151 -12.31 -18.88 16.37
N MET A 152 -11.92 -19.74 17.28
CA MET A 152 -12.54 -21.05 17.46
C MET A 152 -12.78 -21.27 18.95
N SER A 153 -13.97 -21.76 19.29
CA SER A 153 -14.26 -22.19 20.65
C SER A 153 -13.47 -23.45 21.00
N LYS A 154 -13.28 -23.71 22.32
CA LYS A 154 -12.64 -24.92 22.78
C LYS A 154 -13.37 -26.17 22.27
N TYR A 155 -14.71 -26.14 22.26
CA TYR A 155 -15.56 -27.23 21.73
C TYR A 155 -15.27 -27.50 20.25
N GLU A 156 -15.18 -26.46 19.40
CA GLU A 156 -14.86 -26.62 17.98
C GLU A 156 -13.47 -27.20 17.75
N ILE A 157 -12.50 -26.80 18.57
CA ILE A 157 -11.14 -27.36 18.50
C ILE A 157 -11.18 -28.84 18.89
N GLU A 158 -11.79 -29.18 20.02
CA GLU A 158 -11.89 -30.57 20.51
C GLU A 158 -12.61 -31.48 19.52
N LYS A 159 -13.68 -30.96 18.85
CA LYS A 159 -14.40 -31.65 17.78
C LYS A 159 -13.52 -31.89 16.56
N LYS A 160 -12.76 -30.90 16.12
CA LYS A 160 -11.81 -31.03 14.99
C LYS A 160 -10.75 -32.09 15.27
N PHE A 161 -10.27 -32.18 16.50
CA PHE A 161 -9.32 -33.21 16.94
C PHE A 161 -9.97 -34.55 17.32
N LYS A 162 -11.29 -34.72 17.08
CA LYS A 162 -12.06 -35.95 17.42
C LYS A 162 -11.95 -36.34 18.88
N ARG A 163 -11.80 -35.36 19.79
CA ARG A 163 -11.78 -35.60 21.24
C ARG A 163 -13.17 -35.62 21.86
N ILE A 164 -14.13 -35.06 21.18
CA ILE A 164 -15.57 -35.10 21.50
C ILE A 164 -16.34 -35.43 20.22
N VAL A 165 -17.48 -36.10 20.35
CA VAL A 165 -18.38 -36.52 19.26
C VAL A 165 -19.43 -35.42 19.01
#